data_4a72b7cb54a9fc929d07f3617fe1e3f6
#
_entry.id   4a72b7cb54a9fc929d07f3617fe1e3f6
#
_cell.length_a   1.000
_cell.length_b   1.000
_cell.length_c   1.000
_cell.angle_alpha   90.00
_cell.angle_beta   90.00
_cell.angle_gamma   90.00
#
_symmetry.space_group_name_H-M   'P 1'
#
loop_
_entity.id
_entity.type
_entity.pdbx_description
1 polymer ?
#
loop_
_entity_poly.entity_id
_entity_poly.type
_entity_poly.pdbx_seq_one_letter_code
_entity_poly.pdbx_strand_id
1 'polypeptide(L)'
;MKLKRLLSVLDVCECTADPELDVRDISFDSRTTQPGDLFAAVCGYESDGHRFIGAAVARGAAVVLCQKKPEADIPYILVADSRLALSRICCEFFGNPSRELTMIGVTGTNGKTTVTTLIKHMLEQCLHTKVGLIGTNANIIGDEVLHTEHTTPDTYELQKLLRRMVDAGCTHAVMEVSSHSLVLHRVEGIRFRVGIFTNLSQDHLDFHKTMEAYAEAKALLFAQSDVGIVNADDEWAHVMLERAKCPMQTYSAKRNDADLVAKDIRLSASGVRFVAMSGDAIARMRLGIPGMFSVYNALSVIACARALGISLDDCAAALDTAKPVKGRAEPLETDGDYTILIDYAVTPDAIDNILTTVREFAPARLVFLFGCGGDRDRGKRPKMGRIAGQKADFVIVTSDNPRTEDPEAIIADILPGLKETHTPYVVRPDRREAIAYAIENHCPGDVIILCGKGHEDYQIIGKTKVHMDEREIVAEILDKRKREKEK
;
A
#
# COMPACT_ATOMS: atom_id res chain seq x y z
N MET A 1 27.39 -18.39 -3.83
CA MET A 1 27.60 -17.77 -5.19
C MET A 1 29.00 -17.20 -5.24
N LYS A 2 29.71 -17.31 -6.38
CA LYS A 2 31.06 -16.70 -6.50
C LYS A 2 30.97 -15.16 -6.52
N LEU A 3 31.84 -14.49 -5.77
CA LEU A 3 31.87 -13.04 -5.64
C LEU A 3 32.04 -12.33 -6.99
N LYS A 4 32.85 -12.86 -7.92
CA LYS A 4 33.00 -12.29 -9.26
C LYS A 4 31.70 -12.06 -10.00
N ARG A 5 30.67 -12.90 -9.74
CA ARG A 5 29.35 -12.73 -10.34
C ARG A 5 28.62 -11.51 -9.76
N LEU A 6 28.75 -11.27 -8.47
CA LEU A 6 28.19 -10.08 -7.83
C LEU A 6 28.94 -8.80 -8.24
N LEU A 7 30.27 -8.89 -8.38
CA LEU A 7 31.10 -7.77 -8.85
C LEU A 7 30.72 -7.33 -10.28
N SER A 8 30.29 -8.24 -11.14
CA SER A 8 29.98 -7.94 -12.55
C SER A 8 28.80 -6.99 -12.74
N VAL A 9 27.98 -6.76 -11.72
CA VAL A 9 26.81 -5.85 -11.77
C VAL A 9 27.06 -4.54 -11.01
N LEU A 10 28.28 -4.31 -10.53
CA LEU A 10 28.66 -3.14 -9.72
C LEU A 10 29.65 -2.22 -10.44
N ASP A 11 29.49 -0.93 -10.17
CA ASP A 11 30.49 0.10 -10.47
C ASP A 11 31.47 0.18 -9.28
N VAL A 12 32.50 -0.68 -9.30
CA VAL A 12 33.45 -0.87 -8.17
C VAL A 12 34.52 0.21 -8.22
N CYS A 13 34.71 0.97 -7.13
CA CYS A 13 35.80 1.92 -6.97
C CYS A 13 37.12 1.22 -6.54
N GLU A 14 37.02 0.26 -5.62
CA GLU A 14 38.16 -0.53 -5.12
C GLU A 14 37.63 -1.87 -4.58
N CYS A 15 38.37 -2.94 -4.79
CA CYS A 15 38.05 -4.26 -4.25
C CYS A 15 39.32 -4.95 -3.74
N THR A 16 39.31 -5.37 -2.50
CA THR A 16 40.42 -6.15 -1.90
C THR A 16 40.06 -7.62 -1.73
N ALA A 17 38.82 -8.00 -2.01
CA ALA A 17 38.34 -9.37 -1.87
C ALA A 17 38.74 -10.24 -3.06
N ASP A 18 38.98 -11.55 -2.78
CA ASP A 18 39.20 -12.53 -3.85
C ASP A 18 37.90 -12.71 -4.67
N PRO A 19 37.91 -12.50 -5.99
CA PRO A 19 36.77 -12.74 -6.85
C PRO A 19 36.22 -14.18 -6.83
N GLU A 20 37.03 -15.15 -6.46
CA GLU A 20 36.65 -16.57 -6.33
C GLU A 20 36.04 -16.91 -4.97
N LEU A 21 35.98 -15.96 -4.03
CA LEU A 21 35.32 -16.13 -2.75
C LEU A 21 33.85 -16.62 -2.96
N ASP A 22 33.48 -17.65 -2.18
CA ASP A 22 32.09 -18.10 -2.12
C ASP A 22 31.30 -17.27 -1.12
N VAL A 23 30.38 -16.44 -1.61
CA VAL A 23 29.41 -15.71 -0.80
C VAL A 23 28.23 -16.62 -0.49
N ARG A 24 27.99 -16.87 0.81
CA ARG A 24 26.89 -17.72 1.29
C ARG A 24 25.54 -17.01 1.13
N ASP A 25 25.46 -15.79 1.63
CA ASP A 25 24.24 -14.97 1.63
C ASP A 25 24.61 -13.47 1.70
N ILE A 26 23.60 -12.59 1.59
CA ILE A 26 23.75 -11.14 1.72
C ILE A 26 23.07 -10.72 3.01
N SER A 27 23.77 -9.99 3.87
CA SER A 27 23.23 -9.40 5.10
C SER A 27 23.45 -7.88 5.12
N PHE A 28 22.53 -7.13 5.70
CA PHE A 28 22.61 -5.69 5.93
C PHE A 28 22.22 -5.32 7.37
N ASP A 29 21.96 -6.34 8.20
CA ASP A 29 21.82 -6.24 9.66
C ASP A 29 22.92 -7.08 10.31
N SER A 30 23.84 -6.42 11.01
CA SER A 30 24.97 -7.10 11.68
C SER A 30 24.52 -8.12 12.73
N ARG A 31 23.31 -8.02 13.24
CA ARG A 31 22.76 -8.98 14.24
C ARG A 31 22.37 -10.31 13.62
N THR A 32 22.06 -10.34 12.33
CA THR A 32 21.65 -11.53 11.57
C THR A 32 22.78 -12.10 10.71
N THR A 33 23.90 -11.39 10.55
CA THR A 33 25.07 -11.83 9.77
C THR A 33 25.57 -13.19 10.26
N GLN A 34 25.93 -14.07 9.33
CA GLN A 34 26.46 -15.41 9.56
C GLN A 34 27.82 -15.60 8.86
N PRO A 35 28.62 -16.61 9.26
CA PRO A 35 29.87 -16.91 8.58
C PRO A 35 29.68 -17.14 7.07
N GLY A 36 30.53 -16.48 6.28
CA GLY A 36 30.49 -16.56 4.82
C GLY A 36 29.56 -15.57 4.13
N ASP A 37 28.86 -14.69 4.88
CA ASP A 37 28.00 -13.65 4.28
C ASP A 37 28.81 -12.50 3.71
N LEU A 38 28.23 -11.86 2.69
CA LEU A 38 28.57 -10.50 2.30
C LEU A 38 27.74 -9.53 3.17
N PHE A 39 28.42 -8.72 3.98
CA PHE A 39 27.75 -7.69 4.77
C PHE A 39 27.70 -6.36 3.99
N ALA A 40 26.52 -5.83 3.76
CA ALA A 40 26.35 -4.53 3.10
C ALA A 40 26.17 -3.41 4.15
N ALA A 41 27.19 -2.56 4.27
CA ALA A 41 27.15 -1.37 5.12
C ALA A 41 26.44 -0.24 4.40
N VAL A 42 25.13 -0.10 4.62
CA VAL A 42 24.27 0.89 3.97
C VAL A 42 24.11 2.12 4.86
N CYS A 43 24.27 3.32 4.30
CA CYS A 43 23.87 4.56 4.97
C CYS A 43 22.34 4.60 5.11
N GLY A 44 21.83 4.30 6.31
CA GLY A 44 20.41 4.37 6.63
C GLY A 44 19.94 5.81 6.88
N TYR A 45 18.64 6.00 6.97
CA TYR A 45 18.05 7.29 7.31
C TYR A 45 18.26 7.65 8.79
N GLU A 46 18.16 6.65 9.67
CA GLU A 46 18.32 6.82 11.13
C GLU A 46 19.73 6.44 11.63
N SER A 47 20.42 5.52 10.94
CA SER A 47 21.74 5.09 11.35
C SER A 47 22.65 4.72 10.15
N ASP A 48 23.96 4.93 10.31
CA ASP A 48 24.97 4.57 9.31
C ASP A 48 25.44 3.13 9.56
N GLY A 49 25.15 2.24 8.62
CA GLY A 49 25.53 0.81 8.67
C GLY A 49 27.04 0.56 8.78
N HIS A 50 27.87 1.53 8.38
CA HIS A 50 29.33 1.42 8.51
C HIS A 50 29.79 1.28 9.97
N ARG A 51 29.03 1.79 10.94
CA ARG A 51 29.29 1.64 12.38
C ARG A 51 29.22 0.18 12.85
N PHE A 52 28.55 -0.69 12.10
CA PHE A 52 28.29 -2.08 12.46
C PHE A 52 29.21 -3.08 11.73
N ILE A 53 30.16 -2.61 10.91
CA ILE A 53 31.11 -3.47 10.19
C ILE A 53 31.86 -4.36 11.17
N GLY A 54 32.41 -3.81 12.26
CA GLY A 54 33.11 -4.60 13.27
C GLY A 54 32.27 -5.72 13.89
N ALA A 55 30.99 -5.46 14.13
CA ALA A 55 30.06 -6.47 14.66
C ALA A 55 29.74 -7.56 13.62
N ALA A 56 29.61 -7.20 12.34
CA ALA A 56 29.41 -8.17 11.25
C ALA A 56 30.66 -9.04 11.05
N VAL A 57 31.87 -8.46 11.12
CA VAL A 57 33.15 -9.19 11.07
C VAL A 57 33.24 -10.17 12.21
N ALA A 58 32.96 -9.75 13.45
CA ALA A 58 32.96 -10.62 14.62
C ALA A 58 31.99 -11.82 14.51
N ARG A 59 30.96 -11.71 13.65
CA ARG A 59 30.01 -12.78 13.32
C ARG A 59 30.42 -13.61 12.09
N GLY A 60 31.54 -13.27 11.46
CA GLY A 60 32.09 -14.05 10.36
C GLY A 60 31.70 -13.59 8.96
N ALA A 61 31.32 -12.31 8.79
CA ALA A 61 31.21 -11.74 7.45
C ALA A 61 32.52 -12.02 6.68
N ALA A 62 32.38 -12.52 5.43
CA ALA A 62 33.53 -12.87 4.61
C ALA A 62 34.05 -11.69 3.78
N VAL A 63 33.16 -10.74 3.45
CA VAL A 63 33.45 -9.53 2.69
C VAL A 63 32.46 -8.44 3.05
N VAL A 64 32.87 -7.17 2.96
CA VAL A 64 32.03 -6.00 3.24
C VAL A 64 31.83 -5.17 1.98
N LEU A 65 30.57 -4.85 1.65
CA LEU A 65 30.21 -3.81 0.67
C LEU A 65 30.03 -2.48 1.42
N CYS A 66 30.73 -1.42 1.01
CA CYS A 66 30.77 -0.15 1.75
C CYS A 66 31.00 1.06 0.85
N GLN A 67 30.66 2.27 1.36
CA GLN A 67 30.96 3.56 0.74
C GLN A 67 32.19 4.24 1.36
N LYS A 68 32.67 3.76 2.48
CA LYS A 68 33.85 4.25 3.20
C LYS A 68 34.74 3.04 3.53
N LYS A 69 36.04 3.18 3.36
CA LYS A 69 36.98 2.11 3.70
C LYS A 69 36.80 1.68 5.16
N PRO A 70 36.65 0.38 5.43
CA PRO A 70 36.52 -0.10 6.79
C PRO A 70 37.85 0.07 7.55
N GLU A 71 37.76 0.35 8.86
CA GLU A 71 38.93 0.31 9.75
C GLU A 71 39.31 -1.12 10.14
N ALA A 72 38.38 -2.06 10.04
CA ALA A 72 38.60 -3.47 10.33
C ALA A 72 39.39 -4.11 9.20
N ASP A 73 40.30 -5.04 9.59
CA ASP A 73 41.06 -5.86 8.64
C ASP A 73 40.15 -6.96 8.07
N ILE A 74 39.42 -6.61 7.02
CA ILE A 74 38.49 -7.48 6.29
C ILE A 74 38.53 -7.14 4.80
N PRO A 75 38.39 -8.13 3.90
CA PRO A 75 38.16 -7.87 2.47
C PRO A 75 36.93 -7.02 2.26
N TYR A 76 37.03 -6.00 1.36
CA TYR A 76 35.92 -5.09 1.10
C TYR A 76 35.76 -4.77 -0.39
N ILE A 77 34.56 -4.29 -0.71
CA ILE A 77 34.15 -3.76 -2.00
C ILE A 77 33.72 -2.31 -1.75
N LEU A 78 34.49 -1.35 -2.23
CA LEU A 78 34.20 0.07 -2.13
C LEU A 78 33.39 0.51 -3.36
N VAL A 79 32.26 1.15 -3.12
CA VAL A 79 31.35 1.68 -4.15
C VAL A 79 30.94 3.12 -3.82
N ALA A 80 30.48 3.88 -4.83
CA ALA A 80 29.99 5.24 -4.62
C ALA A 80 28.68 5.28 -3.83
N ASP A 81 27.78 4.29 -4.06
CA ASP A 81 26.49 4.17 -3.41
C ASP A 81 26.25 2.71 -3.00
N SER A 82 26.35 2.42 -1.70
CA SER A 82 26.16 1.06 -1.16
C SER A 82 24.70 0.59 -1.18
N ARG A 83 23.74 1.49 -1.21
CA ARG A 83 22.32 1.15 -1.29
C ARG A 83 21.96 0.70 -2.71
N LEU A 84 22.37 1.47 -3.72
CA LEU A 84 22.21 1.11 -5.12
C LEU A 84 22.95 -0.21 -5.43
N ALA A 85 24.18 -0.35 -4.92
CA ALA A 85 24.97 -1.57 -5.07
C ALA A 85 24.30 -2.78 -4.43
N LEU A 86 23.75 -2.64 -3.20
CA LEU A 86 22.98 -3.69 -2.52
C LEU A 86 21.81 -4.16 -3.38
N SER A 87 21.07 -3.24 -4.00
CA SER A 87 19.92 -3.60 -4.84
C SER A 87 20.35 -4.42 -6.05
N ARG A 88 21.45 -4.02 -6.71
CA ARG A 88 21.99 -4.73 -7.88
C ARG A 88 22.52 -6.12 -7.53
N ILE A 89 23.25 -6.25 -6.43
CA ILE A 89 23.75 -7.59 -6.00
C ILE A 89 22.60 -8.50 -5.55
N CYS A 90 21.55 -7.98 -4.90
CA CYS A 90 20.39 -8.78 -4.54
C CYS A 90 19.66 -9.30 -5.79
N CYS A 91 19.49 -8.47 -6.83
CA CYS A 91 18.93 -8.94 -8.10
C CYS A 91 19.75 -10.13 -8.66
N GLU A 92 21.07 -9.98 -8.74
CA GLU A 92 21.96 -11.02 -9.29
C GLU A 92 22.01 -12.25 -8.39
N PHE A 93 22.04 -12.07 -7.07
CA PHE A 93 22.11 -13.17 -6.10
C PHE A 93 20.87 -14.09 -6.19
N PHE A 94 19.69 -13.51 -6.38
CA PHE A 94 18.45 -14.28 -6.57
C PHE A 94 18.17 -14.64 -8.03
N GLY A 95 19.12 -14.44 -8.95
CA GLY A 95 19.02 -14.83 -10.35
C GLY A 95 18.09 -13.95 -11.18
N ASN A 96 17.96 -12.66 -10.84
CA ASN A 96 17.16 -11.68 -11.56
C ASN A 96 15.69 -12.11 -11.77
N PRO A 97 14.92 -12.50 -10.74
CA PRO A 97 13.60 -13.12 -10.89
C PRO A 97 12.58 -12.21 -11.58
N SER A 98 12.73 -10.89 -11.49
CA SER A 98 11.85 -9.95 -12.18
C SER A 98 11.89 -10.04 -13.71
N ARG A 99 12.94 -10.65 -14.29
CA ARG A 99 13.03 -10.90 -15.74
C ARG A 99 12.22 -12.11 -16.19
N GLU A 100 11.84 -12.98 -15.27
CA GLU A 100 11.03 -14.17 -15.51
C GLU A 100 9.54 -13.91 -15.26
N LEU A 101 9.21 -12.73 -14.69
CA LEU A 101 7.85 -12.32 -14.35
C LEU A 101 7.42 -11.10 -15.18
N THR A 102 6.15 -11.02 -15.56
CA THR A 102 5.55 -9.78 -16.02
C THR A 102 5.26 -8.91 -14.82
N MET A 103 6.12 -7.90 -14.58
CA MET A 103 6.05 -7.02 -13.41
C MET A 103 5.09 -5.86 -13.63
N ILE A 104 4.17 -5.61 -12.70
CA ILE A 104 3.28 -4.45 -12.69
C ILE A 104 3.52 -3.67 -11.40
N GLY A 105 3.87 -2.37 -11.52
CA GLY A 105 4.12 -1.49 -10.39
C GLY A 105 3.04 -0.42 -10.26
N VAL A 106 2.49 -0.24 -9.06
CA VAL A 106 1.47 0.78 -8.77
C VAL A 106 1.97 1.76 -7.74
N THR A 107 2.06 3.05 -8.11
CA THR A 107 2.40 4.14 -7.21
C THR A 107 1.25 5.16 -7.10
N GLY A 108 1.31 6.00 -6.10
CA GLY A 108 0.31 7.03 -5.78
C GLY A 108 0.22 7.25 -4.28
N THR A 109 -0.53 8.24 -3.82
CA THR A 109 -0.82 8.41 -2.39
C THR A 109 -1.86 7.38 -1.97
N ASN A 110 -3.00 7.34 -2.65
CA ASN A 110 -4.14 6.48 -2.35
C ASN A 110 -4.42 5.49 -3.48
N GLY A 111 -5.16 4.42 -3.20
CA GLY A 111 -5.63 3.45 -4.18
C GLY A 111 -4.65 2.31 -4.50
N LYS A 112 -3.37 2.37 -4.14
CA LYS A 112 -2.37 1.33 -4.46
C LYS A 112 -2.83 -0.08 -4.13
N THR A 113 -3.21 -0.33 -2.88
CA THR A 113 -3.63 -1.66 -2.40
C THR A 113 -4.85 -2.17 -3.14
N THR A 114 -5.84 -1.31 -3.37
CA THR A 114 -7.05 -1.68 -4.12
C THR A 114 -6.72 -2.01 -5.57
N VAL A 115 -5.94 -1.16 -6.24
CA VAL A 115 -5.55 -1.34 -7.64
C VAL A 115 -4.72 -2.62 -7.81
N THR A 116 -3.71 -2.85 -6.96
CA THR A 116 -2.88 -4.07 -7.05
C THR A 116 -3.69 -5.35 -6.82
N THR A 117 -4.61 -5.34 -5.86
CA THR A 117 -5.50 -6.47 -5.58
C THR A 117 -6.45 -6.74 -6.74
N LEU A 118 -7.06 -5.69 -7.31
CA LEU A 118 -7.95 -5.81 -8.47
C LEU A 118 -7.20 -6.23 -9.73
N ILE A 119 -5.95 -5.78 -9.95
CA ILE A 119 -5.13 -6.25 -11.08
C ILE A 119 -4.82 -7.74 -10.91
N LYS A 120 -4.41 -8.18 -9.71
CA LYS A 120 -4.20 -9.61 -9.45
C LYS A 120 -5.43 -10.43 -9.82
N HIS A 121 -6.60 -10.04 -9.29
CA HIS A 121 -7.87 -10.69 -9.62
C HIS A 121 -8.16 -10.70 -11.12
N MET A 122 -8.02 -9.55 -11.79
CA MET A 122 -8.22 -9.39 -13.24
C MET A 122 -7.35 -10.37 -14.04
N LEU A 123 -6.04 -10.41 -13.75
CA LEU A 123 -5.10 -11.26 -14.48
C LEU A 123 -5.38 -12.76 -14.24
N GLU A 124 -5.73 -13.15 -13.02
CA GLU A 124 -6.07 -14.54 -12.69
C GLU A 124 -7.35 -14.97 -13.38
N GLN A 125 -8.37 -14.11 -13.45
CA GLN A 125 -9.63 -14.40 -14.15
C GLN A 125 -9.46 -14.47 -15.67
N CYS A 126 -8.74 -13.51 -16.26
CA CYS A 126 -8.64 -13.41 -17.72
C CYS A 126 -7.55 -14.29 -18.32
N LEU A 127 -6.44 -14.51 -17.62
CA LEU A 127 -5.29 -15.26 -18.16
C LEU A 127 -5.16 -16.68 -17.58
N HIS A 128 -5.98 -17.02 -16.59
CA HIS A 128 -5.96 -18.34 -15.92
C HIS A 128 -4.56 -18.73 -15.43
N THR A 129 -3.83 -17.79 -14.84
CA THR A 129 -2.44 -17.93 -14.39
C THR A 129 -2.29 -17.56 -12.92
N LYS A 130 -1.20 -18.01 -12.30
CA LYS A 130 -0.85 -17.58 -10.94
C LYS A 130 -0.21 -16.19 -10.96
N VAL A 131 -0.67 -15.31 -10.09
CA VAL A 131 -0.18 -13.92 -9.94
C VAL A 131 0.31 -13.70 -8.54
N GLY A 132 1.56 -13.23 -8.40
CA GLY A 132 2.11 -12.78 -7.14
C GLY A 132 1.62 -11.37 -6.79
N LEU A 133 1.46 -11.07 -5.50
CA LEU A 133 1.11 -9.74 -4.99
C LEU A 133 2.09 -9.34 -3.89
N ILE A 134 2.59 -8.10 -3.96
CA ILE A 134 3.40 -7.48 -2.91
C ILE A 134 2.75 -6.17 -2.51
N GLY A 135 2.33 -6.04 -1.25
CA GLY A 135 1.63 -4.85 -0.82
C GLY A 135 1.40 -4.72 0.69
N THR A 136 0.69 -3.67 1.05
CA THR A 136 0.47 -3.24 2.44
C THR A 136 -0.29 -4.28 3.27
N ASN A 137 -1.29 -4.94 2.68
CA ASN A 137 -2.14 -5.88 3.42
C ASN A 137 -1.45 -7.24 3.62
N ALA A 138 -0.76 -7.72 2.59
CA ALA A 138 -0.05 -9.00 2.59
C ALA A 138 0.87 -9.10 1.37
N ASN A 139 1.83 -10.02 1.42
CA ASN A 139 2.49 -10.57 0.23
C ASN A 139 1.81 -11.91 -0.10
N ILE A 140 1.46 -12.14 -1.37
CA ILE A 140 0.73 -13.35 -1.78
C ILE A 140 1.52 -14.05 -2.89
N ILE A 141 1.74 -15.36 -2.73
CA ILE A 141 2.40 -16.22 -3.72
C ILE A 141 1.42 -17.32 -4.11
N GLY A 142 0.71 -17.15 -5.24
CA GLY A 142 -0.42 -18.03 -5.55
C GLY A 142 -1.50 -17.94 -4.47
N ASP A 143 -1.69 -19.02 -3.70
CA ASP A 143 -2.66 -19.10 -2.59
C ASP A 143 -2.02 -18.84 -1.20
N GLU A 144 -0.68 -18.79 -1.13
CA GLU A 144 0.04 -18.57 0.12
C GLU A 144 0.02 -17.08 0.49
N VAL A 145 -0.52 -16.76 1.69
CA VAL A 145 -0.58 -15.40 2.24
C VAL A 145 0.51 -15.22 3.28
N LEU A 146 1.40 -14.25 3.07
CA LEU A 146 2.52 -13.94 3.94
C LEU A 146 2.32 -12.59 4.60
N HIS A 147 2.63 -12.52 5.89
CA HIS A 147 2.64 -11.25 6.62
C HIS A 147 3.66 -10.27 6.02
N THR A 148 3.36 -9.00 6.05
CA THR A 148 4.24 -7.91 5.61
C THR A 148 4.35 -6.83 6.68
N GLU A 149 5.53 -6.21 6.79
CA GLU A 149 5.77 -5.06 7.67
C GLU A 149 5.82 -3.74 6.89
N HIS A 150 6.03 -3.83 5.58
CA HIS A 150 6.21 -2.68 4.69
C HIS A 150 5.37 -2.82 3.43
N THR A 151 4.81 -1.70 2.97
CA THR A 151 4.11 -1.61 1.68
C THR A 151 4.97 -2.13 0.51
N THR A 152 6.26 -1.77 0.53
CA THR A 152 7.27 -2.27 -0.41
C THR A 152 8.45 -2.77 0.43
N PRO A 153 8.76 -4.05 0.43
CA PRO A 153 9.87 -4.62 1.20
C PRO A 153 11.23 -4.01 0.86
N ASP A 154 12.20 -4.21 1.74
CA ASP A 154 13.60 -3.90 1.42
C ASP A 154 14.11 -4.81 0.30
N THR A 155 15.16 -4.35 -0.40
CA THR A 155 15.59 -4.98 -1.66
C THR A 155 15.89 -6.48 -1.54
N TYR A 156 16.51 -6.93 -0.46
CA TYR A 156 16.81 -8.36 -0.24
C TYR A 156 15.53 -9.20 -0.14
N GLU A 157 14.61 -8.78 0.75
CA GLU A 157 13.32 -9.49 0.92
C GLU A 157 12.46 -9.41 -0.36
N LEU A 158 12.52 -8.28 -1.08
CA LEU A 158 11.81 -8.12 -2.34
C LEU A 158 12.29 -9.13 -3.39
N GLN A 159 13.62 -9.24 -3.62
CA GLN A 159 14.16 -10.17 -4.61
C GLN A 159 13.93 -11.63 -4.20
N LYS A 160 14.01 -11.93 -2.91
CA LYS A 160 13.68 -13.26 -2.35
C LYS A 160 12.20 -13.62 -2.57
N LEU A 161 11.27 -12.69 -2.36
CA LEU A 161 9.84 -12.90 -2.66
C LEU A 161 9.61 -13.14 -4.14
N LEU A 162 10.22 -12.33 -5.02
CA LEU A 162 10.11 -12.51 -6.47
C LEU A 162 10.65 -13.87 -6.91
N ARG A 163 11.79 -14.34 -6.36
CA ARG A 163 12.32 -15.67 -6.64
C ARG A 163 11.33 -16.76 -6.21
N ARG A 164 10.76 -16.65 -5.01
CA ARG A 164 9.72 -17.58 -4.54
C ARG A 164 8.48 -17.59 -5.45
N MET A 165 8.07 -16.43 -5.99
CA MET A 165 6.96 -16.33 -6.94
C MET A 165 7.26 -17.10 -8.22
N VAL A 166 8.47 -16.94 -8.78
CA VAL A 166 8.90 -17.71 -9.97
C VAL A 166 8.89 -19.21 -9.66
N ASP A 167 9.50 -19.62 -8.55
CA ASP A 167 9.60 -21.03 -8.14
C ASP A 167 8.22 -21.66 -7.89
N ALA A 168 7.23 -20.85 -7.46
CA ALA A 168 5.83 -21.26 -7.30
C ALA A 168 5.02 -21.28 -8.61
N GLY A 169 5.65 -20.91 -9.74
CA GLY A 169 5.02 -20.88 -11.06
C GLY A 169 4.14 -19.66 -11.32
N CYS A 170 4.35 -18.53 -10.62
CA CYS A 170 3.73 -17.28 -11.00
C CYS A 170 4.32 -16.79 -12.33
N THR A 171 3.48 -16.24 -13.20
CA THR A 171 3.87 -15.63 -14.48
C THR A 171 3.88 -14.10 -14.41
N HIS A 172 3.13 -13.55 -13.47
CA HIS A 172 2.98 -12.13 -13.24
C HIS A 172 3.19 -11.82 -11.76
N ALA A 173 3.71 -10.61 -11.48
CA ALA A 173 3.74 -10.07 -10.13
C ALA A 173 3.29 -8.61 -10.12
N VAL A 174 2.34 -8.31 -9.25
CA VAL A 174 1.78 -6.97 -9.06
C VAL A 174 2.27 -6.44 -7.73
N MET A 175 2.79 -5.21 -7.69
CA MET A 175 3.31 -4.66 -6.44
C MET A 175 2.96 -3.19 -6.22
N GLU A 176 2.74 -2.86 -4.95
CA GLU A 176 2.71 -1.48 -4.51
C GLU A 176 4.14 -0.92 -4.48
N VAL A 177 4.36 0.19 -5.20
CA VAL A 177 5.64 0.88 -5.26
C VAL A 177 5.54 2.21 -4.53
N SER A 178 6.05 2.27 -3.31
CA SER A 178 6.06 3.48 -2.50
C SER A 178 7.11 4.48 -3.03
N SER A 179 6.87 5.78 -2.83
CA SER A 179 7.87 6.81 -3.18
C SER A 179 9.19 6.62 -2.44
N HIS A 180 9.13 6.16 -1.18
CA HIS A 180 10.33 5.80 -0.43
C HIS A 180 11.11 4.67 -1.10
N SER A 181 10.44 3.63 -1.58
CA SER A 181 11.11 2.50 -2.25
C SER A 181 11.82 2.91 -3.53
N LEU A 182 11.28 3.90 -4.26
CA LEU A 182 11.91 4.46 -5.45
C LEU A 182 13.16 5.27 -5.11
N VAL A 183 13.05 6.23 -4.18
CA VAL A 183 14.18 7.08 -3.73
C VAL A 183 15.27 6.26 -3.04
N LEU A 184 14.89 5.24 -2.30
CA LEU A 184 15.82 4.37 -1.56
C LEU A 184 16.30 3.16 -2.38
N HIS A 185 16.13 3.17 -3.70
CA HIS A 185 16.57 2.13 -4.64
C HIS A 185 16.09 0.70 -4.32
N ARG A 186 15.01 0.52 -3.53
CA ARG A 186 14.54 -0.83 -3.18
C ARG A 186 14.05 -1.64 -4.39
N VAL A 187 13.58 -0.95 -5.42
CA VAL A 187 13.07 -1.53 -6.67
C VAL A 187 14.03 -1.38 -7.84
N GLU A 188 15.26 -0.96 -7.57
CA GLU A 188 16.31 -0.87 -8.61
C GLU A 188 16.57 -2.25 -9.24
N GLY A 189 16.78 -2.26 -10.55
CA GLY A 189 16.98 -3.49 -11.33
C GLY A 189 15.70 -4.26 -11.68
N ILE A 190 14.54 -3.82 -11.19
CA ILE A 190 13.24 -4.33 -11.63
C ILE A 190 12.79 -3.55 -12.85
N ARG A 191 12.43 -4.26 -13.93
CA ARG A 191 11.78 -3.66 -15.09
C ARG A 191 10.29 -3.97 -15.05
N PHE A 192 9.48 -2.91 -14.95
CA PHE A 192 8.04 -3.05 -14.95
C PHE A 192 7.51 -3.09 -16.39
N ARG A 193 6.69 -4.09 -16.72
CA ARG A 193 5.95 -4.11 -17.98
C ARG A 193 4.95 -2.96 -18.01
N VAL A 194 4.31 -2.67 -16.85
CA VAL A 194 3.36 -1.57 -16.69
C VAL A 194 3.65 -0.85 -15.37
N GLY A 195 3.85 0.46 -15.44
CA GLY A 195 3.88 1.36 -14.28
C GLY A 195 2.61 2.20 -14.21
N ILE A 196 2.00 2.31 -13.03
CA ILE A 196 0.70 2.99 -12.85
C ILE A 196 0.84 4.09 -11.79
N PHE A 197 0.34 5.29 -12.10
CA PHE A 197 0.16 6.38 -11.15
C PHE A 197 -1.34 6.61 -10.91
N THR A 198 -1.78 6.52 -9.64
CA THR A 198 -3.19 6.69 -9.28
C THR A 198 -3.54 8.14 -8.94
N ASN A 199 -2.81 8.77 -8.03
CA ASN A 199 -3.02 10.14 -7.57
C ASN A 199 -1.88 10.60 -6.66
N LEU A 200 -1.85 11.94 -6.40
CA LEU A 200 -0.98 12.53 -5.40
C LEU A 200 -1.75 13.51 -4.52
N SER A 201 -1.73 13.30 -3.23
CA SER A 201 -2.20 14.23 -2.20
C SER A 201 -1.14 14.39 -1.12
N GLN A 202 -1.29 15.38 -0.25
CA GLN A 202 -0.30 15.68 0.79
C GLN A 202 -0.11 14.48 1.73
N ASP A 203 1.11 13.91 1.69
CA ASP A 203 1.56 12.86 2.59
C ASP A 203 3.10 12.81 2.56
N HIS A 204 3.73 12.20 3.56
CA HIS A 204 5.17 11.96 3.60
C HIS A 204 6.08 13.19 3.37
N LEU A 205 5.62 14.41 3.71
CA LEU A 205 6.43 15.63 3.59
C LEU A 205 7.54 15.72 4.65
N ASP A 206 7.48 14.92 5.70
CA ASP A 206 8.59 14.67 6.62
C ASP A 206 9.83 14.11 5.89
N PHE A 207 9.62 13.26 4.89
CA PHE A 207 10.65 12.67 4.05
C PHE A 207 10.94 13.51 2.78
N HIS A 208 9.92 13.80 1.96
CA HIS A 208 10.09 14.44 0.65
C HIS A 208 10.25 15.95 0.69
N LYS A 209 9.88 16.60 1.80
CA LYS A 209 9.96 18.05 2.07
C LYS A 209 8.95 18.90 1.27
N THR A 210 8.76 18.63 -0.03
CA THR A 210 7.82 19.37 -0.90
C THR A 210 6.95 18.41 -1.71
N MET A 211 5.81 18.90 -2.21
CA MET A 211 4.93 18.12 -3.09
C MET A 211 5.58 17.83 -4.44
N GLU A 212 6.38 18.76 -4.96
CA GLU A 212 7.14 18.59 -6.20
C GLU A 212 8.14 17.43 -6.07
N ALA A 213 8.95 17.42 -5.00
CA ALA A 213 9.90 16.32 -4.75
C ALA A 213 9.17 14.98 -4.54
N TYR A 214 7.96 14.99 -3.94
CA TYR A 214 7.14 13.80 -3.78
C TYR A 214 6.60 13.30 -5.13
N ALA A 215 6.16 14.20 -6.02
CA ALA A 215 5.74 13.86 -7.38
C ALA A 215 6.91 13.29 -8.20
N GLU A 216 8.08 13.97 -8.18
CA GLU A 216 9.30 13.51 -8.87
C GLU A 216 9.74 12.11 -8.37
N ALA A 217 9.67 11.86 -7.06
CA ALA A 217 9.96 10.54 -6.51
C ALA A 217 9.06 9.44 -7.09
N LYS A 218 7.75 9.70 -7.28
CA LYS A 218 6.83 8.75 -7.90
C LYS A 218 7.08 8.58 -9.40
N ALA A 219 7.47 9.64 -10.09
CA ALA A 219 7.77 9.62 -11.51
C ALA A 219 8.97 8.70 -11.87
N LEU A 220 9.84 8.39 -10.89
CA LEU A 220 10.94 7.42 -11.06
C LEU A 220 10.45 6.03 -11.50
N LEU A 221 9.22 5.65 -11.18
CA LEU A 221 8.63 4.38 -11.63
C LEU A 221 8.63 4.28 -13.17
N PHE A 222 8.33 5.38 -13.85
CA PHE A 222 8.22 5.40 -15.32
C PHE A 222 9.57 5.32 -16.05
N ALA A 223 10.67 5.61 -15.35
CA ALA A 223 12.01 5.35 -15.88
C ALA A 223 12.38 3.86 -15.96
N GLN A 224 11.65 3.02 -15.21
CA GLN A 224 11.84 1.57 -15.11
C GLN A 224 10.67 0.80 -15.73
N SER A 225 9.76 1.46 -16.47
CA SER A 225 8.55 0.87 -17.04
C SER A 225 8.61 0.82 -18.58
N ASP A 226 8.00 -0.23 -19.17
CA ASP A 226 7.82 -0.31 -20.61
C ASP A 226 6.65 0.55 -21.09
N VAL A 227 5.56 0.62 -20.28
CA VAL A 227 4.38 1.45 -20.50
C VAL A 227 4.00 2.11 -19.18
N GLY A 228 3.73 3.41 -19.23
CA GLY A 228 3.19 4.16 -18.10
C GLY A 228 1.69 4.40 -18.25
N ILE A 229 0.96 4.35 -17.14
CA ILE A 229 -0.47 4.66 -17.06
C ILE A 229 -0.66 5.74 -16.02
N VAL A 230 -1.36 6.84 -16.37
CA VAL A 230 -1.53 7.99 -15.50
C VAL A 230 -2.98 8.44 -15.44
N ASN A 231 -3.44 8.80 -14.23
CA ASN A 231 -4.70 9.49 -14.01
C ASN A 231 -4.61 10.93 -14.53
N ALA A 232 -5.22 11.23 -15.66
CA ALA A 232 -5.20 12.56 -16.28
C ALA A 232 -6.01 13.61 -15.52
N ASP A 233 -6.83 13.20 -14.56
CA ASP A 233 -7.64 14.11 -13.73
C ASP A 233 -6.90 14.57 -12.47
N ASP A 234 -5.73 13.98 -12.17
CA ASP A 234 -4.86 14.37 -11.07
C ASP A 234 -4.00 15.59 -11.47
N GLU A 235 -3.89 16.57 -10.59
CA GLU A 235 -3.14 17.82 -10.87
C GLU A 235 -1.64 17.57 -11.11
N TRP A 236 -1.08 16.49 -10.56
CA TRP A 236 0.33 16.10 -10.70
C TRP A 236 0.60 15.17 -11.90
N ALA A 237 -0.42 14.87 -12.70
CA ALA A 237 -0.28 14.04 -13.89
C ALA A 237 0.81 14.59 -14.86
N HIS A 238 0.92 15.91 -14.97
CA HIS A 238 1.90 16.57 -15.83
C HIS A 238 3.34 16.20 -15.48
N VAL A 239 3.69 16.12 -14.17
CA VAL A 239 5.03 15.71 -13.73
C VAL A 239 5.33 14.28 -14.16
N MET A 240 4.35 13.37 -14.06
CA MET A 240 4.49 11.99 -14.51
C MET A 240 4.76 11.91 -16.02
N LEU A 241 4.00 12.67 -16.81
CA LEU A 241 4.12 12.71 -18.27
C LEU A 241 5.46 13.32 -18.73
N GLU A 242 5.91 14.41 -18.09
CA GLU A 242 7.17 15.10 -18.43
C GLU A 242 8.42 14.27 -18.07
N ARG A 243 8.37 13.53 -16.96
CA ARG A 243 9.52 12.73 -16.48
C ARG A 243 9.56 11.31 -17.04
N ALA A 244 8.50 10.84 -17.69
CA ALA A 244 8.43 9.49 -18.22
C ALA A 244 9.45 9.28 -19.35
N LYS A 245 10.07 8.09 -19.35
CA LYS A 245 10.97 7.63 -20.43
C LYS A 245 10.34 6.49 -21.26
N CYS A 246 9.06 6.23 -21.06
CA CYS A 246 8.29 5.20 -21.75
C CYS A 246 7.04 5.80 -22.40
N PRO A 247 6.39 5.11 -23.35
CA PRO A 247 5.06 5.45 -23.83
C PRO A 247 4.07 5.57 -22.69
N MET A 248 3.26 6.64 -22.69
CA MET A 248 2.29 6.92 -21.63
C MET A 248 0.87 6.76 -22.17
N GLN A 249 0.01 6.16 -21.34
CA GLN A 249 -1.44 6.07 -21.54
C GLN A 249 -2.16 6.81 -20.42
N THR A 250 -3.26 7.44 -20.75
CA THR A 250 -4.04 8.26 -19.84
C THR A 250 -5.41 7.64 -19.55
N TYR A 251 -5.92 7.82 -18.34
CA TYR A 251 -7.32 7.54 -18.05
C TYR A 251 -7.97 8.71 -17.33
N SER A 252 -9.31 8.85 -17.51
CA SER A 252 -10.06 9.96 -16.93
C SER A 252 -11.52 9.60 -16.70
N ALA A 253 -12.10 10.17 -15.66
CA ALA A 253 -13.54 10.20 -15.42
C ALA A 253 -14.17 11.57 -15.74
N LYS A 254 -13.36 12.60 -15.99
CA LYS A 254 -13.82 13.98 -16.26
C LYS A 254 -13.59 14.40 -17.71
N ARG A 255 -12.43 14.05 -18.28
CA ARG A 255 -11.99 14.47 -19.63
C ARG A 255 -12.47 13.48 -20.69
N ASN A 256 -12.51 13.92 -21.95
CA ASN A 256 -12.91 13.09 -23.10
C ASN A 256 -11.73 12.72 -24.00
N ASP A 257 -10.57 13.34 -23.79
CA ASP A 257 -9.36 13.23 -24.60
C ASP A 257 -8.34 12.24 -24.02
N ALA A 258 -8.69 11.51 -22.96
CA ALA A 258 -7.88 10.42 -22.42
C ALA A 258 -8.04 9.13 -23.23
N ASP A 259 -7.01 8.26 -23.21
CA ASP A 259 -7.00 6.97 -23.91
C ASP A 259 -8.06 6.00 -23.40
N LEU A 260 -8.43 6.12 -22.12
CA LEU A 260 -9.53 5.40 -21.48
C LEU A 260 -10.40 6.37 -20.68
N VAL A 261 -11.69 6.41 -20.94
CA VAL A 261 -12.63 7.32 -20.24
C VAL A 261 -13.80 6.57 -19.61
N ALA A 262 -14.30 7.07 -18.46
CA ALA A 262 -15.53 6.63 -17.85
C ALA A 262 -16.67 7.61 -18.13
N LYS A 263 -17.84 7.08 -18.51
CA LYS A 263 -19.08 7.84 -18.75
C LYS A 263 -20.27 7.21 -18.01
N ASP A 264 -21.36 7.93 -17.90
CA ASP A 264 -22.59 7.46 -17.24
C ASP A 264 -22.35 6.85 -15.85
N ILE A 265 -21.52 7.53 -15.06
CA ILE A 265 -21.12 7.06 -13.73
C ILE A 265 -22.32 7.12 -12.79
N ARG A 266 -22.60 5.99 -12.12
CA ARG A 266 -23.64 5.86 -11.10
C ARG A 266 -23.03 5.29 -9.84
N LEU A 267 -23.13 6.05 -8.76
CA LEU A 267 -22.63 5.67 -7.43
C LEU A 267 -23.78 5.15 -6.57
N SER A 268 -23.52 4.11 -5.78
CA SER A 268 -24.45 3.57 -4.79
C SER A 268 -23.67 2.96 -3.63
N ALA A 269 -24.34 2.70 -2.51
CA ALA A 269 -23.76 2.02 -1.36
C ALA A 269 -23.29 0.57 -1.70
N SER A 270 -23.87 -0.06 -2.72
CA SER A 270 -23.50 -1.42 -3.16
C SER A 270 -22.42 -1.44 -4.25
N GLY A 271 -21.86 -0.27 -4.63
CA GLY A 271 -20.80 -0.19 -5.64
C GLY A 271 -21.04 0.84 -6.72
N VAL A 272 -20.25 0.75 -7.79
CA VAL A 272 -20.26 1.70 -8.91
C VAL A 272 -20.60 1.02 -10.22
N ARG A 273 -21.24 1.76 -11.12
CA ARG A 273 -21.50 1.38 -12.52
C ARG A 273 -21.10 2.53 -13.42
N PHE A 274 -20.49 2.23 -14.54
CA PHE A 274 -20.10 3.22 -15.55
C PHE A 274 -19.90 2.57 -16.92
N VAL A 275 -19.77 3.38 -17.95
CA VAL A 275 -19.37 2.94 -19.29
C VAL A 275 -17.89 3.26 -19.48
N ALA A 276 -17.06 2.27 -19.74
CA ALA A 276 -15.66 2.46 -20.13
C ALA A 276 -15.55 2.53 -21.66
N MET A 277 -14.78 3.50 -22.15
CA MET A 277 -14.55 3.74 -23.59
C MET A 277 -13.05 3.86 -23.83
N SER A 278 -12.50 3.10 -24.79
CA SER A 278 -11.10 3.15 -25.20
C SER A 278 -11.00 2.96 -26.72
N GLY A 279 -10.72 4.01 -27.46
CA GLY A 279 -10.86 4.03 -28.91
C GLY A 279 -12.29 3.69 -29.33
N ASP A 280 -12.46 2.70 -30.21
CA ASP A 280 -13.76 2.23 -30.68
C ASP A 280 -14.43 1.21 -29.75
N ALA A 281 -13.72 0.75 -28.71
CA ALA A 281 -14.25 -0.23 -27.77
C ALA A 281 -15.04 0.41 -26.64
N ILE A 282 -16.21 -0.15 -26.34
CA ILE A 282 -17.12 0.35 -25.29
C ILE A 282 -17.67 -0.83 -24.52
N ALA A 283 -17.61 -0.78 -23.19
CA ALA A 283 -18.20 -1.79 -22.31
C ALA A 283 -18.81 -1.17 -21.04
N ARG A 284 -19.85 -1.83 -20.52
CA ARG A 284 -20.47 -1.46 -19.23
C ARG A 284 -19.72 -2.14 -18.10
N MET A 285 -19.26 -1.36 -17.16
CA MET A 285 -18.53 -1.80 -15.99
C MET A 285 -19.40 -1.81 -14.74
N ARG A 286 -19.19 -2.81 -13.88
CA ARG A 286 -19.75 -2.89 -12.53
C ARG A 286 -18.64 -3.31 -11.58
N LEU A 287 -18.58 -2.65 -10.43
CA LEU A 287 -17.67 -2.99 -9.36
C LEU A 287 -18.38 -2.85 -8.01
N GLY A 288 -18.39 -3.91 -7.20
CA GLY A 288 -19.04 -3.98 -5.88
C GLY A 288 -18.32 -3.21 -4.77
N ILE A 289 -17.58 -2.13 -5.11
CA ILE A 289 -16.90 -1.23 -4.18
C ILE A 289 -17.45 0.18 -4.39
N PRO A 290 -18.04 0.82 -3.35
CA PRO A 290 -18.69 2.11 -3.50
C PRO A 290 -17.69 3.26 -3.70
N GLY A 291 -18.20 4.44 -4.12
CA GLY A 291 -17.49 5.71 -4.17
C GLY A 291 -16.77 6.01 -5.48
N MET A 292 -16.58 7.30 -5.78
CA MET A 292 -15.96 7.77 -7.01
C MET A 292 -14.52 7.29 -7.18
N PHE A 293 -13.76 7.12 -6.08
CA PHE A 293 -12.40 6.55 -6.14
C PHE A 293 -12.39 5.13 -6.72
N SER A 294 -13.47 4.36 -6.58
CA SER A 294 -13.58 3.02 -7.16
C SER A 294 -13.68 3.05 -8.69
N VAL A 295 -14.26 4.13 -9.25
CA VAL A 295 -14.23 4.35 -10.70
C VAL A 295 -12.80 4.59 -11.17
N TYR A 296 -12.03 5.46 -10.50
CA TYR A 296 -10.63 5.72 -10.84
C TYR A 296 -9.75 4.48 -10.66
N ASN A 297 -9.93 3.72 -9.58
CA ASN A 297 -9.23 2.47 -9.37
C ASN A 297 -9.56 1.45 -10.49
N ALA A 298 -10.84 1.30 -10.84
CA ALA A 298 -11.25 0.43 -11.93
C ALA A 298 -10.66 0.87 -13.29
N LEU A 299 -10.65 2.18 -13.58
CA LEU A 299 -10.03 2.70 -14.81
C LEU A 299 -8.54 2.36 -14.88
N SER A 300 -7.79 2.49 -13.78
CA SER A 300 -6.37 2.14 -13.76
C SER A 300 -6.15 0.63 -13.98
N VAL A 301 -7.02 -0.21 -13.42
CA VAL A 301 -7.02 -1.68 -13.62
C VAL A 301 -7.33 -2.04 -15.08
N ILE A 302 -8.38 -1.42 -15.66
CA ILE A 302 -8.76 -1.63 -17.07
C ILE A 302 -7.63 -1.17 -18.00
N ALA A 303 -7.02 0.01 -17.76
CA ALA A 303 -5.91 0.50 -18.56
C ALA A 303 -4.72 -0.47 -18.52
N CYS A 304 -4.39 -1.02 -17.33
CA CYS A 304 -3.37 -2.05 -17.18
C CYS A 304 -3.71 -3.31 -17.98
N ALA A 305 -4.93 -3.82 -17.86
CA ALA A 305 -5.40 -5.01 -18.57
C ALA A 305 -5.34 -4.79 -20.09
N ARG A 306 -5.75 -3.62 -20.57
CA ARG A 306 -5.67 -3.23 -21.99
C ARG A 306 -4.22 -3.19 -22.49
N ALA A 307 -3.29 -2.63 -21.71
CA ALA A 307 -1.86 -2.62 -22.04
C ALA A 307 -1.26 -4.05 -22.12
N LEU A 308 -1.89 -5.02 -21.47
CA LEU A 308 -1.54 -6.44 -21.53
C LEU A 308 -2.36 -7.23 -22.57
N GLY A 309 -3.21 -6.56 -23.38
CA GLY A 309 -3.97 -7.18 -24.49
C GLY A 309 -5.32 -7.79 -24.08
N ILE A 310 -5.80 -7.57 -22.85
CA ILE A 310 -7.11 -8.07 -22.38
C ILE A 310 -8.22 -7.15 -22.96
N SER A 311 -9.33 -7.74 -23.42
CA SER A 311 -10.46 -6.98 -23.98
C SER A 311 -11.25 -6.21 -22.91
N LEU A 312 -12.05 -5.19 -23.32
CA LEU A 312 -12.93 -4.48 -22.37
C LEU A 312 -14.03 -5.38 -21.83
N ASP A 313 -14.52 -6.33 -22.63
CA ASP A 313 -15.56 -7.27 -22.20
C ASP A 313 -15.03 -8.24 -21.11
N ASP A 314 -13.81 -8.76 -21.30
CA ASP A 314 -13.16 -9.57 -20.27
C ASP A 314 -12.90 -8.76 -18.99
N CYS A 315 -12.49 -7.47 -19.13
CA CYS A 315 -12.35 -6.58 -17.99
C CYS A 315 -13.69 -6.40 -17.25
N ALA A 316 -14.79 -6.23 -17.97
CA ALA A 316 -16.11 -6.09 -17.36
C ALA A 316 -16.54 -7.34 -16.60
N ALA A 317 -16.34 -8.52 -17.18
CA ALA A 317 -16.66 -9.81 -16.54
C ALA A 317 -15.81 -10.00 -15.25
N ALA A 318 -14.51 -9.70 -15.29
CA ALA A 318 -13.65 -9.85 -14.12
C ALA A 318 -13.98 -8.86 -13.02
N LEU A 319 -14.26 -7.58 -13.33
CA LEU A 319 -14.63 -6.58 -12.34
C LEU A 319 -15.97 -6.86 -11.65
N ASP A 320 -16.93 -7.45 -12.36
CA ASP A 320 -18.25 -7.82 -11.78
C ASP A 320 -18.12 -8.89 -10.69
N THR A 321 -17.10 -9.73 -10.75
CA THR A 321 -16.82 -10.79 -9.77
C THR A 321 -15.80 -10.37 -8.70
N ALA A 322 -15.23 -9.18 -8.81
CA ALA A 322 -14.22 -8.69 -7.88
C ALA A 322 -14.81 -8.45 -6.48
N LYS A 323 -14.13 -8.98 -5.47
CA LYS A 323 -14.53 -8.79 -4.08
C LYS A 323 -13.98 -7.47 -3.54
N PRO A 324 -14.65 -6.85 -2.54
CA PRO A 324 -14.10 -5.73 -1.80
C PRO A 324 -12.73 -6.06 -1.22
N VAL A 325 -11.86 -5.07 -1.20
CA VAL A 325 -10.50 -5.23 -0.66
C VAL A 325 -10.53 -5.05 0.85
N LYS A 326 -10.01 -6.02 1.59
CA LYS A 326 -10.01 -6.03 3.06
C LYS A 326 -9.48 -4.69 3.60
N GLY A 327 -10.33 -3.99 4.38
CA GLY A 327 -10.01 -2.71 5.02
C GLY A 327 -9.89 -1.50 4.11
N ARG A 328 -10.51 -1.52 2.92
CA ARG A 328 -10.52 -0.39 1.97
C ARG A 328 -11.94 -0.09 1.52
N ALA A 329 -12.63 0.81 2.25
CA ALA A 329 -14.06 1.07 2.10
C ALA A 329 -14.86 -0.25 1.98
N GLU A 330 -14.48 -1.25 2.76
CA GLU A 330 -14.99 -2.61 2.72
C GLU A 330 -16.40 -2.64 3.29
N PRO A 331 -17.45 -2.92 2.49
CA PRO A 331 -18.81 -3.02 3.00
C PRO A 331 -19.02 -4.33 3.76
N LEU A 332 -19.69 -4.25 4.89
CA LEU A 332 -20.14 -5.42 5.66
C LEU A 332 -21.64 -5.63 5.48
N GLU A 333 -22.06 -6.88 5.57
CA GLU A 333 -23.49 -7.21 5.66
C GLU A 333 -24.10 -6.68 6.96
N THR A 334 -25.34 -6.19 6.91
CA THR A 334 -26.07 -5.63 8.04
C THR A 334 -27.45 -6.27 8.18
N ASP A 335 -28.08 -6.11 9.36
CA ASP A 335 -29.41 -6.64 9.69
C ASP A 335 -30.55 -5.63 9.47
N GLY A 336 -30.29 -4.52 8.78
CA GLY A 336 -31.25 -3.42 8.64
C GLY A 336 -30.95 -2.48 7.48
N ASP A 337 -31.67 -1.37 7.45
CA ASP A 337 -31.51 -0.28 6.46
C ASP A 337 -30.39 0.67 6.91
N TYR A 338 -29.17 0.19 6.92
CA TYR A 338 -27.95 0.97 7.13
C TYR A 338 -26.75 0.22 6.54
N THR A 339 -25.65 0.93 6.31
CA THR A 339 -24.42 0.39 5.74
C THR A 339 -23.28 0.51 6.74
N ILE A 340 -22.46 -0.53 6.87
CA ILE A 340 -21.17 -0.46 7.61
C ILE A 340 -20.04 -0.59 6.62
N LEU A 341 -19.05 0.34 6.70
CA LEU A 341 -17.82 0.31 5.93
C LEU A 341 -16.62 0.22 6.87
N ILE A 342 -15.64 -0.63 6.55
CA ILE A 342 -14.34 -0.65 7.23
C ILE A 342 -13.29 0.03 6.35
N ASP A 343 -12.49 0.95 6.91
CA ASP A 343 -11.40 1.62 6.19
C ASP A 343 -10.13 1.79 7.04
N TYR A 344 -8.98 1.87 6.38
CA TYR A 344 -7.65 2.02 7.00
C TYR A 344 -7.18 3.48 7.12
N ALA A 345 -8.03 4.48 6.91
CA ALA A 345 -7.63 5.88 6.99
C ALA A 345 -7.12 6.23 8.40
N VAL A 346 -5.84 6.60 8.50
CA VAL A 346 -5.12 6.89 9.76
C VAL A 346 -4.41 8.24 9.74
N THR A 347 -4.68 9.05 8.71
CA THR A 347 -4.15 10.41 8.54
C THR A 347 -5.27 11.41 8.30
N PRO A 348 -5.05 12.72 8.56
CA PRO A 348 -6.03 13.75 8.27
C PRO A 348 -6.57 13.68 6.84
N ASP A 349 -5.68 13.60 5.84
CA ASP A 349 -6.06 13.56 4.42
C ASP A 349 -6.82 12.29 4.05
N ALA A 350 -6.44 11.13 4.61
CA ALA A 350 -7.15 9.89 4.35
C ALA A 350 -8.57 9.92 4.93
N ILE A 351 -8.76 10.51 6.14
CA ILE A 351 -10.09 10.72 6.73
C ILE A 351 -10.90 11.71 5.88
N ASP A 352 -10.30 12.81 5.45
CA ASP A 352 -10.95 13.78 4.57
C ASP A 352 -11.46 13.12 3.29
N ASN A 353 -10.62 12.32 2.66
CA ASN A 353 -10.92 11.62 1.42
C ASN A 353 -12.06 10.60 1.60
N ILE A 354 -12.01 9.74 2.62
CA ILE A 354 -13.04 8.71 2.81
C ILE A 354 -14.39 9.35 3.16
N LEU A 355 -14.42 10.35 4.05
CA LEU A 355 -15.65 11.03 4.43
C LEU A 355 -16.27 11.81 3.27
N THR A 356 -15.45 12.53 2.49
CA THR A 356 -15.91 13.22 1.28
C THR A 356 -16.52 12.24 0.27
N THR A 357 -15.82 11.14 0.03
CA THR A 357 -16.27 10.13 -0.93
C THR A 357 -17.55 9.43 -0.50
N VAL A 358 -17.64 9.04 0.77
CA VAL A 358 -18.83 8.35 1.28
C VAL A 358 -20.04 9.30 1.28
N ARG A 359 -19.82 10.58 1.55
CA ARG A 359 -20.88 11.61 1.47
C ARG A 359 -21.54 11.68 0.10
N GLU A 360 -20.84 11.38 -0.99
CA GLU A 360 -21.40 11.42 -2.36
C GLU A 360 -22.55 10.42 -2.57
N PHE A 361 -22.59 9.33 -1.79
CA PHE A 361 -23.62 8.30 -1.91
C PHE A 361 -24.38 8.01 -0.59
N ALA A 362 -24.01 8.65 0.51
CA ALA A 362 -24.73 8.53 1.78
C ALA A 362 -26.05 9.31 1.75
N PRO A 363 -27.21 8.64 1.72
CA PRO A 363 -28.51 9.34 1.58
C PRO A 363 -28.95 10.03 2.87
N ALA A 364 -28.44 9.58 4.02
CA ALA A 364 -28.83 10.05 5.35
C ALA A 364 -27.58 10.39 6.18
N ARG A 365 -27.58 10.05 7.45
CA ARG A 365 -26.56 10.40 8.42
C ARG A 365 -25.26 9.60 8.18
N LEU A 366 -24.12 10.31 8.17
CA LEU A 366 -22.78 9.73 8.12
C LEU A 366 -22.22 9.65 9.55
N VAL A 367 -22.08 8.43 10.06
CA VAL A 367 -21.54 8.13 11.38
C VAL A 367 -20.07 7.70 11.23
N PHE A 368 -19.16 8.38 11.91
CA PHE A 368 -17.74 8.13 11.79
C PHE A 368 -17.13 7.67 13.12
N LEU A 369 -16.67 6.42 13.17
CA LEU A 369 -16.00 5.82 14.31
C LEU A 369 -14.50 5.74 14.04
N PHE A 370 -13.68 6.40 14.89
CA PHE A 370 -12.23 6.39 14.72
C PHE A 370 -11.47 6.59 16.03
N GLY A 371 -10.18 6.26 15.98
CA GLY A 371 -9.20 6.53 17.01
C GLY A 371 -7.86 6.89 16.41
N CYS A 372 -6.88 7.22 17.25
CA CYS A 372 -5.50 7.47 16.85
C CYS A 372 -4.55 6.47 17.50
N GLY A 373 -3.47 6.13 16.79
CA GLY A 373 -2.41 5.28 17.34
C GLY A 373 -1.55 6.03 18.35
N GLY A 374 -1.15 5.33 19.42
CA GLY A 374 -0.10 5.76 20.33
C GLY A 374 1.29 5.62 19.73
N ASP A 375 2.29 6.27 20.33
CA ASP A 375 3.69 6.32 19.85
C ASP A 375 3.79 6.78 18.39
N ARG A 376 2.96 7.77 18.02
CA ARG A 376 2.86 8.36 16.69
C ARG A 376 2.75 9.89 16.82
N ASP A 377 2.79 10.58 15.67
CA ASP A 377 2.63 12.03 15.62
C ASP A 377 1.35 12.48 16.35
N ARG A 378 1.53 13.18 17.48
CA ARG A 378 0.45 13.73 18.30
C ARG A 378 -0.21 14.92 17.61
N GLY A 379 0.54 15.68 16.80
CA GLY A 379 0.04 16.88 16.11
C GLY A 379 -1.07 16.60 15.10
N LYS A 380 -1.19 15.37 14.59
CA LYS A 380 -2.27 14.98 13.70
C LYS A 380 -3.61 14.71 14.44
N ARG A 381 -3.59 14.38 15.75
CA ARG A 381 -4.79 13.95 16.51
C ARG A 381 -5.90 15.00 16.48
N PRO A 382 -5.66 16.28 16.86
CA PRO A 382 -6.70 17.31 16.79
C PRO A 382 -7.12 17.63 15.35
N LYS A 383 -6.21 17.51 14.36
CA LYS A 383 -6.57 17.71 12.95
C LYS A 383 -7.56 16.65 12.46
N MET A 384 -7.31 15.37 12.81
CA MET A 384 -8.23 14.27 12.51
C MET A 384 -9.59 14.49 13.17
N GLY A 385 -9.63 14.93 14.44
CA GLY A 385 -10.86 15.27 15.14
C GLY A 385 -11.65 16.39 14.45
N ARG A 386 -10.98 17.45 14.02
CA ARG A 386 -11.62 18.56 13.28
C ARG A 386 -12.22 18.11 11.97
N ILE A 387 -11.47 17.36 11.14
CA ILE A 387 -11.97 16.88 9.85
C ILE A 387 -13.16 15.93 10.05
N ALA A 388 -13.06 15.00 11.01
CA ALA A 388 -14.16 14.12 11.36
C ALA A 388 -15.44 14.90 11.69
N GLY A 389 -15.33 15.91 12.56
CA GLY A 389 -16.46 16.74 12.93
C GLY A 389 -16.97 17.66 11.84
N GLN A 390 -16.14 18.11 10.90
CA GLN A 390 -16.58 18.93 9.77
C GLN A 390 -17.36 18.16 8.71
N LYS A 391 -17.11 16.86 8.56
CA LYS A 391 -17.63 16.06 7.45
C LYS A 391 -18.60 14.97 7.85
N ALA A 392 -18.55 14.48 9.09
CA ALA A 392 -19.53 13.52 9.60
C ALA A 392 -20.69 14.23 10.30
N ASP A 393 -21.85 13.56 10.37
CA ASP A 393 -23.01 14.05 11.12
C ASP A 393 -23.01 13.59 12.58
N PHE A 394 -22.27 12.53 12.87
CA PHE A 394 -22.06 12.00 14.21
C PHE A 394 -20.68 11.34 14.31
N VAL A 395 -19.96 11.60 15.39
CA VAL A 395 -18.60 11.04 15.59
C VAL A 395 -18.55 10.18 16.83
N ILE A 396 -17.92 9.01 16.71
CA ILE A 396 -17.63 8.11 17.83
C ILE A 396 -16.11 8.04 17.97
N VAL A 397 -15.58 8.58 19.07
CA VAL A 397 -14.15 8.56 19.35
C VAL A 397 -13.83 7.37 20.25
N THR A 398 -12.87 6.56 19.82
CA THR A 398 -12.49 5.32 20.50
C THR A 398 -10.98 5.09 20.48
N SER A 399 -10.50 3.99 21.07
CA SER A 399 -9.11 3.57 20.97
C SER A 399 -8.82 2.91 19.60
N ASP A 400 -7.60 3.13 19.10
CA ASP A 400 -7.00 2.37 17.99
C ASP A 400 -5.95 1.41 18.57
N ASN A 401 -4.68 1.52 18.18
CA ASN A 401 -3.54 0.85 18.80
C ASN A 401 -2.89 1.78 19.83
N PRO A 402 -3.23 1.74 21.12
CA PRO A 402 -2.68 2.69 22.10
C PRO A 402 -1.19 2.50 22.33
N ARG A 403 -0.65 1.32 22.08
CA ARG A 403 0.76 0.96 22.33
C ARG A 403 1.15 1.28 23.76
N THR A 404 2.19 2.10 23.98
CA THR A 404 2.65 2.43 25.34
C THR A 404 1.96 3.66 25.95
N GLU A 405 1.13 4.38 25.18
CA GLU A 405 0.37 5.53 25.67
C GLU A 405 -0.96 5.11 26.31
N ASP A 406 -1.47 5.95 27.22
CA ASP A 406 -2.80 5.81 27.78
C ASP A 406 -3.87 6.09 26.70
N PRO A 407 -4.81 5.17 26.44
CA PRO A 407 -5.89 5.38 25.48
C PRO A 407 -6.71 6.65 25.72
N GLU A 408 -6.99 6.99 26.98
CA GLU A 408 -7.76 8.18 27.34
C GLU A 408 -6.99 9.48 27.05
N ALA A 409 -5.66 9.48 27.24
CA ALA A 409 -4.82 10.60 26.88
C ALA A 409 -4.78 10.82 25.35
N ILE A 410 -4.75 9.75 24.56
CA ILE A 410 -4.84 9.84 23.10
C ILE A 410 -6.19 10.43 22.67
N ILE A 411 -7.28 9.99 23.26
CA ILE A 411 -8.63 10.50 23.01
C ILE A 411 -8.70 12.00 23.39
N ALA A 412 -8.12 12.39 24.53
CA ALA A 412 -8.06 13.78 24.97
C ALA A 412 -7.33 14.70 23.97
N ASP A 413 -6.33 14.20 23.24
CA ASP A 413 -5.66 14.96 22.17
C ASP A 413 -6.52 15.11 20.90
N ILE A 414 -7.50 14.22 20.66
CA ILE A 414 -8.42 14.31 19.51
C ILE A 414 -9.51 15.37 19.75
N LEU A 415 -10.06 15.39 20.97
CA LEU A 415 -11.25 16.17 21.31
C LEU A 415 -11.16 17.67 21.06
N PRO A 416 -10.03 18.39 21.25
CA PRO A 416 -9.94 19.82 20.97
C PRO A 416 -10.38 20.18 19.55
N GLY A 417 -9.87 19.44 18.53
CA GLY A 417 -10.24 19.69 17.14
C GLY A 417 -11.71 19.34 16.83
N LEU A 418 -12.24 18.28 17.44
CA LEU A 418 -13.64 17.91 17.25
C LEU A 418 -14.61 18.91 17.88
N LYS A 419 -14.31 19.44 19.06
CA LYS A 419 -15.14 20.44 19.75
C LYS A 419 -15.30 21.75 18.98
N GLU A 420 -14.34 22.12 18.13
CA GLU A 420 -14.43 23.31 17.29
C GLU A 420 -15.55 23.20 16.23
N THR A 421 -16.06 22.02 15.93
CA THR A 421 -17.00 21.77 14.82
C THR A 421 -18.46 21.75 15.27
N HIS A 422 -18.73 21.71 16.56
CA HIS A 422 -20.07 21.55 17.15
C HIS A 422 -20.82 20.28 16.73
N THR A 423 -20.19 19.34 16.03
CA THR A 423 -20.79 18.07 15.63
C THR A 423 -21.04 17.17 16.83
N PRO A 424 -22.22 16.55 16.95
CA PRO A 424 -22.51 15.62 18.02
C PRO A 424 -21.51 14.46 18.05
N TYR A 425 -21.01 14.12 19.23
CA TYR A 425 -20.09 13.00 19.39
C TYR A 425 -20.28 12.26 20.70
N VAL A 426 -19.75 11.05 20.75
CA VAL A 426 -19.62 10.23 21.95
C VAL A 426 -18.21 9.68 22.06
N VAL A 427 -17.74 9.51 23.29
CA VAL A 427 -16.46 8.84 23.58
C VAL A 427 -16.75 7.46 24.14
N ARG A 428 -16.15 6.43 23.55
CA ARG A 428 -16.16 5.05 24.01
C ARG A 428 -14.74 4.51 23.88
N PRO A 429 -13.94 4.47 24.95
CA PRO A 429 -12.55 4.02 24.89
C PRO A 429 -12.41 2.58 24.42
N ASP A 430 -13.28 1.68 24.85
CA ASP A 430 -13.33 0.31 24.34
C ASP A 430 -13.93 0.29 22.92
N ARG A 431 -13.14 -0.25 21.97
CA ARG A 431 -13.54 -0.24 20.56
C ARG A 431 -14.69 -1.18 20.25
N ARG A 432 -14.79 -2.30 20.96
CA ARG A 432 -15.94 -3.23 20.84
C ARG A 432 -17.23 -2.56 21.30
N GLU A 433 -17.20 -1.87 22.43
CA GLU A 433 -18.34 -1.09 22.91
C GLU A 433 -18.70 0.07 21.97
N ALA A 434 -17.70 0.70 21.36
CA ALA A 434 -17.91 1.77 20.38
C ALA A 434 -18.63 1.26 19.12
N ILE A 435 -18.25 0.08 18.62
CA ILE A 435 -18.90 -0.57 17.47
C ILE A 435 -20.33 -0.99 17.84
N ALA A 436 -20.52 -1.60 19.01
CA ALA A 436 -21.85 -1.95 19.50
C ALA A 436 -22.76 -0.73 19.60
N TYR A 437 -22.25 0.37 20.18
CA TYR A 437 -22.99 1.64 20.27
C TYR A 437 -23.40 2.17 18.89
N ALA A 438 -22.50 2.11 17.91
CA ALA A 438 -22.81 2.56 16.54
C ALA A 438 -23.94 1.74 15.92
N ILE A 439 -23.92 0.42 16.08
CA ILE A 439 -24.92 -0.51 15.55
C ILE A 439 -26.26 -0.37 16.28
N GLU A 440 -26.26 -0.23 17.61
CA GLU A 440 -27.47 -0.12 18.42
C GLU A 440 -28.21 1.22 18.24
N ASN A 441 -27.47 2.29 17.93
CA ASN A 441 -28.01 3.64 17.77
C ASN A 441 -28.07 4.12 16.31
N HIS A 442 -28.03 3.19 15.34
CA HIS A 442 -28.21 3.54 13.94
C HIS A 442 -29.61 4.06 13.65
N CYS A 443 -29.72 4.94 12.66
CA CYS A 443 -30.97 5.36 12.03
C CYS A 443 -31.10 4.74 10.63
N PRO A 444 -32.32 4.61 10.10
CA PRO A 444 -32.52 4.16 8.73
C PRO A 444 -31.73 5.01 7.72
N GLY A 445 -31.01 4.36 6.82
CA GLY A 445 -30.18 5.00 5.80
C GLY A 445 -28.80 5.46 6.27
N ASP A 446 -28.41 5.25 7.53
CA ASP A 446 -27.08 5.60 8.02
C ASP A 446 -25.98 4.88 7.24
N VAL A 447 -24.87 5.60 7.06
CA VAL A 447 -23.60 4.99 6.68
C VAL A 447 -22.63 5.14 7.85
N ILE A 448 -22.22 4.00 8.42
CA ILE A 448 -21.30 3.90 9.55
C ILE A 448 -19.92 3.52 9.01
N ILE A 449 -18.90 4.34 9.27
CA ILE A 449 -17.52 4.04 8.88
C ILE A 449 -16.73 3.66 10.13
N LEU A 450 -16.23 2.42 10.17
CA LEU A 450 -15.25 1.94 11.16
C LEU A 450 -13.86 2.21 10.60
N CYS A 451 -13.16 3.22 11.16
CA CYS A 451 -11.95 3.75 10.59
C CYS A 451 -10.72 3.55 11.48
N GLY A 452 -9.57 3.28 10.85
CA GLY A 452 -8.28 3.14 11.47
C GLY A 452 -7.69 1.75 11.44
N LYS A 453 -8.48 0.70 11.71
CA LYS A 453 -8.00 -0.69 11.74
C LYS A 453 -7.89 -1.32 10.34
N GLY A 454 -8.89 -1.06 9.50
CA GLY A 454 -8.89 -1.55 8.12
C GLY A 454 -8.68 -3.08 8.04
N HIS A 455 -7.54 -3.51 7.53
CA HIS A 455 -7.19 -4.93 7.38
C HIS A 455 -6.63 -5.58 8.65
N GLU A 456 -6.27 -4.78 9.67
CA GLU A 456 -5.72 -5.31 10.93
C GLU A 456 -6.75 -6.15 11.67
N ASP A 457 -6.33 -7.30 12.18
CA ASP A 457 -7.09 -8.23 13.00
C ASP A 457 -6.59 -8.27 14.45
N TYR A 458 -5.90 -7.20 14.88
CA TYR A 458 -5.31 -7.07 16.20
C TYR A 458 -5.39 -5.64 16.73
N GLN A 459 -5.25 -5.51 18.05
CA GLN A 459 -4.97 -4.26 18.75
C GLN A 459 -3.62 -4.38 19.48
N ILE A 460 -2.78 -3.33 19.44
CA ILE A 460 -1.50 -3.29 20.15
C ILE A 460 -1.71 -2.55 21.48
N ILE A 461 -1.59 -3.28 22.58
CA ILE A 461 -1.66 -2.74 23.95
C ILE A 461 -0.30 -2.97 24.62
N GLY A 462 0.38 -1.90 24.99
CA GLY A 462 1.78 -1.97 25.36
C GLY A 462 2.62 -2.45 24.18
N LYS A 463 3.26 -3.60 24.32
CA LYS A 463 4.03 -4.28 23.27
C LYS A 463 3.36 -5.56 22.76
N THR A 464 2.16 -5.86 23.24
CA THR A 464 1.45 -7.09 22.91
C THR A 464 0.39 -6.86 21.85
N LYS A 465 0.35 -7.73 20.84
CA LYS A 465 -0.75 -7.81 19.88
C LYS A 465 -1.85 -8.70 20.47
N VAL A 466 -3.04 -8.14 20.62
CA VAL A 466 -4.24 -8.86 21.07
C VAL A 466 -5.17 -9.00 19.88
N HIS A 467 -5.74 -10.17 19.66
CA HIS A 467 -6.67 -10.39 18.54
C HIS A 467 -7.91 -9.48 18.67
N MET A 468 -8.24 -8.76 17.61
CA MET A 468 -9.40 -7.89 17.47
C MET A 468 -9.68 -7.63 15.99
N ASP A 469 -10.58 -8.39 15.40
CA ASP A 469 -11.08 -8.14 14.03
C ASP A 469 -12.46 -7.47 14.10
N GLU A 470 -12.61 -6.31 13.51
CA GLU A 470 -13.87 -5.56 13.49
C GLU A 470 -14.99 -6.31 12.77
N ARG A 471 -14.67 -7.16 11.79
CA ARG A 471 -15.64 -8.01 11.08
C ARG A 471 -16.29 -9.02 11.99
N GLU A 472 -15.46 -9.69 12.81
CA GLU A 472 -15.93 -10.65 13.80
C GLU A 472 -16.79 -9.96 14.86
N ILE A 473 -16.37 -8.79 15.34
CA ILE A 473 -17.12 -7.99 16.32
C ILE A 473 -18.49 -7.60 15.75
N VAL A 474 -18.55 -7.10 14.51
CA VAL A 474 -19.82 -6.74 13.87
C VAL A 474 -20.70 -7.98 13.72
N ALA A 475 -20.17 -9.10 13.23
CA ALA A 475 -20.93 -10.33 13.05
C ALA A 475 -21.52 -10.84 14.38
N GLU A 476 -20.71 -10.87 15.46
CA GLU A 476 -21.17 -11.27 16.80
C GLU A 476 -22.31 -10.38 17.34
N ILE A 477 -22.21 -9.05 17.12
CA ILE A 477 -23.25 -8.11 17.57
C ILE A 477 -24.54 -8.33 16.78
N LEU A 478 -24.45 -8.51 15.45
CA LEU A 478 -25.62 -8.75 14.60
C LEU A 478 -26.30 -10.10 14.94
N ASP A 479 -25.53 -11.16 15.17
CA ASP A 479 -26.04 -12.46 15.58
C ASP A 479 -26.76 -12.39 16.94
N LYS A 480 -26.22 -11.63 17.89
CA LYS A 480 -26.87 -11.40 19.18
C LYS A 480 -28.22 -10.69 19.01
N ARG A 481 -28.27 -9.61 18.23
CA ARG A 481 -29.51 -8.87 17.94
C ARG A 481 -30.56 -9.74 17.24
N LYS A 482 -30.15 -10.61 16.32
CA LYS A 482 -31.05 -11.55 15.65
C LYS A 482 -31.72 -12.50 16.66
N ARG A 483 -30.93 -13.11 17.54
CA ARG A 483 -31.44 -14.00 18.60
C ARG A 483 -32.36 -13.29 19.61
N GLU A 484 -32.13 -11.99 19.85
CA GLU A 484 -32.99 -11.20 20.74
C GLU A 484 -34.35 -10.82 20.07
N LYS A 485 -34.36 -10.62 18.74
CA LYS A 485 -35.59 -10.39 17.97
C LYS A 485 -36.43 -11.66 17.77
N GLU A 486 -35.83 -12.85 17.87
CA GLU A 486 -36.50 -14.14 17.72
C GLU A 486 -37.11 -14.68 19.09
N LYS A 487 -36.80 -14.00 20.18
CA LYS A 487 -37.40 -14.28 21.54
C LYS A 487 -38.58 -13.38 21.82
#